data_345a4a806bdacf9389b0e0400bb466c5
#
_entry.id   345a4a806bdacf9389b0e0400bb466c5
#
_cell.length_a   1.000
_cell.length_b   1.000
_cell.length_c   1.000
_cell.angle_alpha   90.00
_cell.angle_beta   90.00
_cell.angle_gamma   90.00
#
_symmetry.space_group_name_H-M   'P 1'
#
loop_
_entity.id
_entity.type
_entity.pdbx_description
1 polymer ?
#
loop_
_entity_poly.entity_id
_entity_poly.type
_entity_poly.pdbx_seq_one_letter_code
_entity_poly.pdbx_strand_id
1 'polypeptide(L)'
;MIVIGITGSIASGKSTVAKLIAKNKHPLFDADKAVLDLYKNKKFIKLIVKKLNLRSKKKIKNQIRSLVKKNKNKLKTLETIIHPFVRKKINSFLKINSKILILEIPLLIESKLNNYFDKVIFVDAKKKLRLKRYLKR
;
A
#
# COMPACT_ATOMS: atom_id res chain seq x y z
N MET A 1 -18.12 -13.37 7.59
CA MET A 1 -17.34 -12.32 6.92
C MET A 1 -16.29 -12.98 6.06
N ILE A 2 -16.16 -12.57 4.81
CA ILE A 2 -15.14 -13.09 3.88
C ILE A 2 -14.18 -11.92 3.58
N VAL A 3 -12.88 -12.16 3.72
CA VAL A 3 -11.83 -11.17 3.44
C VAL A 3 -11.08 -11.57 2.18
N ILE A 4 -11.15 -10.73 1.15
CA ILE A 4 -10.52 -10.96 -0.16
C ILE A 4 -9.33 -10.04 -0.33
N GLY A 5 -8.14 -10.61 -0.45
CA GLY A 5 -6.92 -9.87 -0.82
C GLY A 5 -6.78 -9.77 -2.34
N ILE A 6 -6.50 -8.58 -2.85
CA ILE A 6 -6.19 -8.36 -4.27
C ILE A 6 -4.77 -7.88 -4.40
N THR A 7 -3.98 -8.61 -5.13
CA THR A 7 -2.57 -8.37 -5.30
C THR A 7 -2.12 -8.52 -6.75
N GLY A 8 -0.88 -8.25 -7.05
CA GLY A 8 -0.32 -8.38 -8.39
C GLY A 8 0.78 -7.37 -8.67
N SER A 9 1.41 -7.50 -9.81
CA SER A 9 2.55 -6.68 -10.24
C SER A 9 2.18 -5.20 -10.43
N ILE A 10 3.19 -4.33 -10.45
CA ILE A 10 3.00 -2.90 -10.80
C ILE A 10 2.33 -2.78 -12.17
N ALA A 11 1.36 -1.88 -12.27
CA ALA A 11 0.59 -1.60 -13.48
C ALA A 11 -0.17 -2.81 -14.07
N SER A 12 -0.46 -3.85 -13.28
CA SER A 12 -1.25 -5.02 -13.71
C SER A 12 -2.75 -4.73 -13.81
N GLY A 13 -3.25 -3.70 -13.12
CA GLY A 13 -4.67 -3.34 -13.09
C GLY A 13 -5.39 -3.74 -11.80
N LYS A 14 -4.66 -4.00 -10.71
CA LYS A 14 -5.22 -4.34 -9.38
C LYS A 14 -6.38 -3.43 -8.96
N SER A 15 -6.14 -2.11 -8.99
CA SER A 15 -7.15 -1.13 -8.54
C SER A 15 -8.42 -1.16 -9.39
N THR A 16 -8.29 -1.45 -10.68
CA THR A 16 -9.45 -1.62 -11.57
C THR A 16 -10.23 -2.88 -11.17
N VAL A 17 -9.54 -4.00 -11.00
CA VAL A 17 -10.15 -5.26 -10.57
C VAL A 17 -10.80 -5.12 -9.20
N ALA A 18 -10.11 -4.50 -8.25
CA ALA A 18 -10.62 -4.27 -6.90
C ALA A 18 -11.93 -3.46 -6.92
N LYS A 19 -11.98 -2.39 -7.68
CA LYS A 19 -13.20 -1.57 -7.84
C LYS A 19 -14.33 -2.33 -8.52
N LEU A 20 -14.03 -3.12 -9.55
CA LEU A 20 -15.03 -3.95 -10.24
C LEU A 20 -15.63 -5.01 -9.31
N ILE A 21 -14.83 -5.66 -8.49
CA ILE A 21 -15.30 -6.65 -7.52
C ILE A 21 -16.11 -5.97 -6.40
N ALA A 22 -15.64 -4.83 -5.93
CA ALA A 22 -16.35 -4.07 -4.89
C ALA A 22 -17.73 -3.57 -5.35
N LYS A 23 -17.90 -3.21 -6.62
CA LYS A 23 -19.15 -2.72 -7.23
C LYS A 23 -19.88 -1.67 -6.40
N ASN A 24 -19.16 -0.84 -5.64
CA ASN A 24 -19.70 0.11 -4.65
C ASN A 24 -20.61 -0.54 -3.56
N LYS A 25 -20.64 -1.88 -3.47
CA LYS A 25 -21.47 -2.62 -2.50
C LYS A 25 -20.65 -3.14 -1.32
N HIS A 26 -19.36 -3.39 -1.54
CA HIS A 26 -18.46 -3.94 -0.54
C HIS A 26 -17.37 -2.93 -0.17
N PRO A 27 -17.02 -2.80 1.11
CA PRO A 27 -15.91 -1.96 1.53
C PRO A 27 -14.60 -2.36 0.86
N LEU A 28 -13.86 -1.38 0.36
CA LEU A 28 -12.58 -1.55 -0.31
C LEU A 28 -11.49 -0.77 0.43
N PHE A 29 -10.46 -1.48 0.88
CA PHE A 29 -9.24 -0.90 1.42
C PHE A 29 -8.17 -0.83 0.34
N ASP A 30 -7.62 0.35 0.13
CA ASP A 30 -6.50 0.62 -0.77
C ASP A 30 -5.26 0.93 0.07
N ALA A 31 -4.29 0.01 0.07
CA ALA A 31 -3.08 0.16 0.87
C ALA A 31 -2.17 1.28 0.35
N ASP A 32 -2.12 1.51 -0.95
CA ASP A 32 -1.33 2.60 -1.54
C ASP A 32 -1.87 3.96 -1.10
N LYS A 33 -3.20 4.13 -1.14
CA LYS A 33 -3.88 5.32 -0.62
C LYS A 33 -3.65 5.48 0.88
N ALA A 34 -3.72 4.37 1.63
CA ALA A 34 -3.45 4.39 3.06
C ALA A 34 -2.04 4.88 3.39
N VAL A 35 -1.03 4.48 2.60
CA VAL A 35 0.35 4.99 2.71
C VAL A 35 0.43 6.48 2.36
N LEU A 36 -0.23 6.91 1.28
CA LEU A 36 -0.26 8.34 0.91
C LEU A 36 -0.86 9.22 2.02
N ASP A 37 -1.89 8.73 2.71
CA ASP A 37 -2.53 9.45 3.81
C ASP A 37 -1.64 9.54 5.07
N LEU A 38 -0.64 8.65 5.23
CA LEU A 38 0.32 8.77 6.34
C LEU A 38 1.10 10.09 6.29
N TYR A 39 1.36 10.61 5.08
CA TYR A 39 2.07 11.88 4.91
C TYR A 39 1.26 13.11 5.37
N LYS A 40 -0.01 12.92 5.76
CA LYS A 40 -0.83 13.94 6.44
C LYS A 40 -0.77 13.79 7.97
N ASN A 41 -0.22 12.69 8.48
CA ASN A 41 -0.18 12.38 9.90
C ASN A 41 1.07 13.00 10.56
N LYS A 42 0.86 13.91 11.53
CA LYS A 42 1.95 14.62 12.22
C LYS A 42 2.92 13.68 12.97
N LYS A 43 2.40 12.60 13.59
CA LYS A 43 3.22 11.61 14.31
C LYS A 43 4.10 10.83 13.33
N PHE A 44 3.55 10.38 12.22
CA PHE A 44 4.30 9.72 11.17
C PHE A 44 5.39 10.61 10.60
N ILE A 45 5.08 11.88 10.29
CA ILE A 45 6.06 12.84 9.78
C ILE A 45 7.21 13.06 10.75
N LYS A 46 6.93 13.26 12.04
CA LYS A 46 7.98 13.38 13.07
C LYS A 46 8.88 12.16 13.11
N LEU A 47 8.28 10.96 13.08
CA LEU A 47 9.03 9.71 13.15
C LEU A 47 9.92 9.50 11.92
N ILE A 48 9.40 9.75 10.72
CA ILE A 48 10.13 9.53 9.47
C ILE A 48 11.28 10.53 9.32
N VAL A 49 11.07 11.78 9.68
CA VAL A 49 12.13 12.81 9.66
C VAL A 49 13.27 12.41 10.60
N LYS A 50 12.96 11.93 11.81
CA LYS A 50 13.96 11.50 12.79
C LYS A 50 14.70 10.23 12.32
N LYS A 51 13.98 9.19 11.91
CA LYS A 51 14.56 7.88 11.57
C LYS A 51 15.36 7.88 10.28
N LEU A 52 14.97 8.70 9.30
CA LEU A 52 15.68 8.83 8.04
C LEU A 52 16.69 10.00 8.01
N ASN A 53 16.79 10.78 9.09
CA ASN A 53 17.65 11.98 9.18
C ASN A 53 17.36 12.96 8.03
N LEU A 54 16.07 13.27 7.82
CA LEU A 54 15.68 14.22 6.79
C LEU A 54 16.00 15.66 7.22
N ARG A 55 16.38 16.51 6.28
CA ARG A 55 16.79 17.90 6.54
C ARG A 55 15.66 18.77 7.07
N SER A 56 14.43 18.50 6.64
CA SER A 56 13.26 19.28 7.06
C SER A 56 11.95 18.51 6.86
N LYS A 57 10.86 19.05 7.42
CA LYS A 57 9.51 18.55 7.17
C LYS A 57 8.93 18.97 5.81
N LYS A 58 9.64 19.84 5.08
CA LYS A 58 9.20 20.29 3.75
C LYS A 58 9.66 19.30 2.68
N LYS A 59 8.85 19.14 1.63
CA LYS A 59 9.14 18.26 0.47
C LYS A 59 9.61 16.85 0.86
N ILE A 60 9.03 16.28 1.93
CA ILE A 60 9.43 14.98 2.51
C ILE A 60 9.47 13.87 1.46
N LYS A 61 8.45 13.77 0.60
CA LYS A 61 8.40 12.74 -0.45
C LYS A 61 9.59 12.81 -1.40
N ASN A 62 10.03 14.01 -1.76
CA ASN A 62 11.18 14.22 -2.65
C ASN A 62 12.49 13.84 -1.95
N GLN A 63 12.64 14.21 -0.68
CA GLN A 63 13.81 13.82 0.13
C GLN A 63 13.89 12.30 0.27
N ILE A 64 12.79 11.63 0.59
CA ILE A 64 12.73 10.18 0.70
C ILE A 64 13.08 9.50 -0.63
N ARG A 65 12.50 9.97 -1.75
CA ARG A 65 12.79 9.42 -3.07
C ARG A 65 14.28 9.53 -3.42
N SER A 66 14.90 10.68 -3.17
CA SER A 66 16.34 10.87 -3.37
C SER A 66 17.19 9.96 -2.47
N LEU A 67 16.79 9.84 -1.19
CA LEU A 67 17.51 9.04 -0.20
C LEU A 67 17.47 7.55 -0.54
N VAL A 68 16.30 7.04 -0.90
CA VAL A 68 16.08 5.62 -1.25
C VAL A 68 16.81 5.24 -2.54
N LYS A 69 16.86 6.14 -3.53
CA LYS A 69 17.64 5.93 -4.75
C LYS A 69 19.15 5.75 -4.47
N LYS A 70 19.68 6.49 -3.49
CA LYS A 70 21.11 6.47 -3.12
C LYS A 70 21.46 5.30 -2.19
N ASN A 71 20.50 4.83 -1.38
CA ASN A 71 20.79 3.83 -0.35
C ASN A 71 19.59 2.87 -0.15
N LYS A 72 19.73 1.63 -0.64
CA LYS A 72 18.71 0.58 -0.52
C LYS A 72 18.34 0.23 0.93
N ASN A 73 19.27 0.37 1.88
CA ASN A 73 18.98 0.12 3.30
C ASN A 73 17.97 1.12 3.86
N LYS A 74 17.91 2.34 3.32
CA LYS A 74 16.93 3.35 3.69
C LYS A 74 15.51 2.98 3.23
N LEU A 75 15.38 2.21 2.15
CA LEU A 75 14.09 1.64 1.76
C LEU A 75 13.57 0.67 2.83
N LYS A 76 14.40 -0.25 3.31
CA LYS A 76 14.01 -1.17 4.39
C LYS A 76 13.62 -0.42 5.67
N THR A 77 14.38 0.62 6.03
CA THR A 77 14.04 1.46 7.18
C THR A 77 12.68 2.13 6.98
N LEU A 78 12.40 2.68 5.79
CA LEU A 78 11.12 3.29 5.45
C LEU A 78 9.97 2.28 5.57
N GLU A 79 10.12 1.09 5.01
CA GLU A 79 9.13 0.00 5.10
C GLU A 79 8.85 -0.38 6.55
N THR A 80 9.88 -0.53 7.38
CA THR A 80 9.74 -0.83 8.81
C THR A 80 8.93 0.24 9.56
N ILE A 81 9.06 1.52 9.14
CA ILE A 81 8.29 2.63 9.74
C ILE A 81 6.83 2.58 9.26
N ILE A 82 6.60 2.33 7.96
CA ILE A 82 5.27 2.36 7.34
C ILE A 82 4.39 1.18 7.80
N HIS A 83 4.95 -0.03 7.88
CA HIS A 83 4.19 -1.26 8.13
C HIS A 83 3.28 -1.19 9.37
N PRO A 84 3.72 -0.73 10.55
CA PRO A 84 2.85 -0.66 11.73
C PRO A 84 1.65 0.25 11.54
N PHE A 85 1.83 1.39 10.85
CA PHE A 85 0.74 2.32 10.58
C PHE A 85 -0.30 1.74 9.62
N VAL A 86 0.17 1.11 8.54
CA VAL A 86 -0.72 0.45 7.56
C VAL A 86 -1.45 -0.72 8.22
N ARG A 87 -0.75 -1.56 8.99
CA ARG A 87 -1.35 -2.68 9.73
C ARG A 87 -2.43 -2.20 10.69
N LYS A 88 -2.21 -1.09 11.41
CA LYS A 88 -3.24 -0.50 12.27
C LYS A 88 -4.49 -0.10 11.48
N LYS A 89 -4.31 0.50 10.30
CA LYS A 89 -5.43 0.86 9.41
C LYS A 89 -6.16 -0.38 8.89
N ILE A 90 -5.44 -1.43 8.50
CA ILE A 90 -6.03 -2.70 8.09
C ILE A 90 -6.85 -3.32 9.23
N ASN A 91 -6.30 -3.38 10.44
CA ASN A 91 -7.01 -3.93 11.60
C ASN A 91 -8.29 -3.14 11.93
N SER A 92 -8.28 -1.82 11.74
CA SER A 92 -9.47 -1.00 11.89
C SER A 92 -10.50 -1.27 10.79
N PHE A 93 -10.04 -1.46 9.55
CA PHE A 93 -10.88 -1.80 8.40
C PHE A 93 -11.55 -3.17 8.56
N LEU A 94 -10.83 -4.17 9.08
CA LEU A 94 -11.34 -5.52 9.31
C LEU A 94 -12.46 -5.58 10.38
N LYS A 95 -12.63 -4.52 11.17
CA LYS A 95 -13.73 -4.40 12.15
C LYS A 95 -15.03 -3.90 11.53
N ILE A 96 -15.04 -3.53 10.26
CA ILE A 96 -16.26 -3.10 9.57
C ILE A 96 -17.22 -4.27 9.48
N ASN A 97 -18.47 -4.04 9.91
CA ASN A 97 -19.53 -5.05 9.80
C ASN A 97 -19.99 -5.17 8.34
N SER A 98 -19.43 -6.12 7.62
CA SER A 98 -19.79 -6.44 6.23
C SER A 98 -19.61 -7.93 5.95
N LYS A 99 -20.42 -8.46 5.04
CA LYS A 99 -20.29 -9.86 4.59
C LYS A 99 -18.99 -10.10 3.82
N ILE A 100 -18.55 -9.10 3.07
CA ILE A 100 -17.33 -9.18 2.23
C ILE A 100 -16.52 -7.90 2.44
N LEU A 101 -15.23 -8.06 2.71
CA LEU A 101 -14.23 -7.00 2.76
C LEU A 101 -13.18 -7.25 1.67
N ILE A 102 -12.80 -6.21 0.97
CA ILE A 102 -11.82 -6.28 -0.12
C ILE A 102 -10.61 -5.41 0.25
N LEU A 103 -9.42 -5.99 0.17
CA LEU A 103 -8.16 -5.28 0.44
C LEU A 103 -7.26 -5.35 -0.79
N GLU A 104 -6.99 -4.21 -1.40
CA GLU A 104 -5.93 -4.08 -2.40
C GLU A 104 -4.59 -3.84 -1.71
N ILE A 105 -3.63 -4.77 -1.89
CA ILE A 105 -2.36 -4.78 -1.16
C ILE A 105 -1.19 -4.93 -2.14
N PRO A 106 -0.16 -4.08 -2.05
CA PRO A 106 1.06 -4.25 -2.83
C PRO A 106 1.82 -5.52 -2.42
N LEU A 107 2.54 -6.14 -3.35
CA LEU A 107 3.36 -7.36 -3.16
C LEU A 107 4.27 -7.33 -1.93
N LEU A 108 4.82 -6.17 -1.58
CA LEU A 108 5.75 -6.02 -0.44
C LEU A 108 5.11 -6.22 0.94
N ILE A 109 3.79 -6.13 1.03
CA ILE A 109 3.06 -6.27 2.31
C ILE A 109 2.51 -7.69 2.47
N GLU A 110 2.38 -8.45 1.38
CA GLU A 110 1.70 -9.75 1.34
C GLU A 110 2.31 -10.81 2.24
N SER A 111 3.62 -10.92 2.27
CA SER A 111 4.32 -11.98 3.01
C SER A 111 4.03 -11.98 4.52
N LYS A 112 3.47 -10.89 5.06
CA LYS A 112 3.15 -10.74 6.48
C LYS A 112 1.65 -10.68 6.79
N LEU A 113 0.80 -10.77 5.77
CA LEU A 113 -0.65 -10.60 5.89
C LEU A 113 -1.45 -11.82 5.44
N ASN A 114 -0.80 -12.93 5.07
CA ASN A 114 -1.47 -14.13 4.56
C ASN A 114 -2.58 -14.65 5.48
N ASN A 115 -2.43 -14.46 6.80
CA ASN A 115 -3.42 -14.92 7.79
C ASN A 115 -4.70 -14.06 7.86
N TYR A 116 -4.75 -12.94 7.13
CA TYR A 116 -5.91 -12.04 7.13
C TYR A 116 -6.91 -12.37 6.02
N PHE A 117 -6.53 -13.20 5.04
CA PHE A 117 -7.32 -13.43 3.83
C PHE A 117 -7.92 -14.83 3.78
N ASP A 118 -9.22 -14.90 3.52
CA ASP A 118 -9.89 -16.14 3.16
C ASP A 118 -9.61 -16.50 1.70
N LYS A 119 -9.44 -15.49 0.85
CA LYS A 119 -9.11 -15.66 -0.58
C LYS A 119 -8.15 -14.58 -1.04
N VAL A 120 -7.25 -14.96 -1.95
CA VAL A 120 -6.33 -14.02 -2.60
C VAL A 120 -6.51 -14.09 -4.12
N ILE A 121 -6.69 -12.93 -4.74
CA ILE A 121 -6.77 -12.77 -6.20
C ILE A 121 -5.47 -12.12 -6.67
N PHE A 122 -4.71 -12.85 -7.47
CA PHE A 122 -3.51 -12.33 -8.10
C PHE A 122 -3.85 -11.76 -9.49
N VAL A 123 -3.65 -10.45 -9.67
CA VAL A 123 -3.89 -9.76 -10.93
C VAL A 123 -2.60 -9.63 -11.69
N ASP A 124 -2.54 -10.25 -12.86
CA ASP A 124 -1.38 -10.16 -13.76
C ASP A 124 -1.73 -9.55 -15.10
N ALA A 125 -0.72 -9.07 -15.81
CA ALA A 125 -0.81 -8.58 -17.18
C ALA A 125 0.55 -8.72 -17.87
N LYS A 126 0.53 -8.91 -19.19
CA LYS A 126 1.75 -9.05 -20.01
C LYS A 126 2.72 -7.87 -19.73
N LYS A 127 4.01 -8.17 -19.59
CA LYS A 127 5.07 -7.18 -19.28
C LYS A 127 5.01 -5.95 -20.19
N LYS A 128 4.82 -6.14 -21.49
CA LYS A 128 4.69 -5.05 -22.49
C LYS A 128 3.53 -4.11 -22.16
N LEU A 129 2.38 -4.66 -21.77
CA LEU A 129 1.20 -3.88 -21.40
C LEU A 129 1.43 -3.13 -20.08
N ARG A 130 2.03 -3.77 -19.09
CA ARG A 130 2.38 -3.14 -17.80
C ARG A 130 3.35 -1.98 -17.99
N LEU A 131 4.38 -2.16 -18.83
CA LEU A 131 5.33 -1.09 -19.15
C LEU A 131 4.65 0.10 -19.81
N LYS A 132 3.79 -0.15 -20.83
CA LYS A 132 3.02 0.90 -21.49
C LYS A 132 2.13 1.69 -20.51
N ARG A 133 1.48 1.00 -19.57
CA ARG A 133 0.65 1.62 -18.52
C ARG A 133 1.49 2.40 -17.52
N TYR A 134 2.65 1.88 -17.15
CA TYR A 134 3.58 2.55 -16.22
C TYR A 134 4.14 3.86 -16.77
N LEU A 135 4.51 3.88 -18.05
CA LEU A 135 5.04 5.07 -18.72
C LEU A 135 3.99 6.17 -18.96
N LYS A 136 2.69 5.82 -18.92
CA LYS A 136 1.58 6.79 -19.05
C LYS A 136 1.14 7.42 -17.73
N ARG A 137 1.69 6.98 -16.61
CA ARG A 137 1.42 7.52 -15.25
C ARG A 137 2.34 8.68 -14.96
#